data_2fa0cca1606e358101389f5e442e4c3b
#
_entry.id   2fa0cca1606e358101389f5e442e4c3b
#
_cell.length_a   1.000
_cell.length_b   1.000
_cell.length_c   1.000
_cell.angle_alpha   90.00
_cell.angle_beta   90.00
_cell.angle_gamma   90.00
#
_symmetry.space_group_name_H-M   'P 1'
#
loop_
_entity.id
_entity.type
_entity.pdbx_description
1 polymer ?
#
loop_
_entity_poly.entity_id
_entity_poly.type
_entity_poly.pdbx_seq_one_letter_code
_entity_poly.pdbx_strand_id
1 'polypeptide(L)'
;MTSAPAGTFQPRPTRADGSPVRVLVVDDEPNLTELLTSALRLEGMDVTAVLDGASALRAVRDSAPDIVVLDIMLPDMDGLTVLSRLREHGERVPVLFLTARDAVEDRVKGLTAGGDDYVTKPFSLEEVVARLRGLLRRRGAAAQSGNGVLSVGDLALDEDAHEVWRAGEEIHLTATEFELLRYLMRNARRVLSKAQILDRVWNYDFGGQANIVELYVSYLRRKIDKGREPMIHTLRGVGYVLRPTQVTDEARA
;
A
#
# COMPACT_ATOMS: atom_id res chain seq x y z
N MET A 1 -33.91 -1.03 29.46
CA MET A 1 -32.69 -1.83 29.43
C MET A 1 -32.13 -1.72 28.02
N THR A 2 -31.26 -0.75 27.80
CA THR A 2 -30.68 -0.46 26.47
C THR A 2 -29.39 -1.26 26.36
N SER A 3 -29.39 -2.26 25.47
CA SER A 3 -28.23 -3.10 25.18
C SER A 3 -27.17 -2.26 24.44
N ALA A 4 -26.01 -2.11 25.04
CA ALA A 4 -24.87 -1.49 24.37
C ALA A 4 -24.42 -2.38 23.19
N PRO A 5 -24.01 -1.82 22.04
CA PRO A 5 -23.49 -2.62 20.94
C PRO A 5 -22.18 -3.28 21.39
N ALA A 6 -22.10 -4.59 21.24
CA ALA A 6 -20.89 -5.37 21.46
C ALA A 6 -19.81 -4.86 20.49
N GLY A 7 -18.81 -4.19 21.03
CA GLY A 7 -17.62 -3.80 20.25
C GLY A 7 -17.02 -5.05 19.64
N THR A 8 -16.92 -5.09 18.34
CA THR A 8 -16.25 -6.16 17.58
C THR A 8 -14.79 -6.19 18.01
N PHE A 9 -14.44 -7.18 18.83
CA PHE A 9 -13.05 -7.41 19.26
C PHE A 9 -12.23 -7.82 18.04
N GLN A 10 -11.54 -6.88 17.45
CA GLN A 10 -10.62 -7.19 16.36
C GLN A 10 -9.32 -7.73 16.96
N PRO A 11 -8.78 -8.85 16.44
CA PRO A 11 -7.53 -9.40 16.96
C PRO A 11 -6.40 -8.38 16.81
N ARG A 12 -5.52 -8.34 17.82
CA ARG A 12 -4.32 -7.49 17.79
C ARG A 12 -3.41 -7.90 16.64
N PRO A 13 -2.86 -6.96 15.88
CA PRO A 13 -1.93 -7.29 14.81
C PRO A 13 -0.63 -7.86 15.41
N THR A 14 -0.27 -9.06 14.98
CA THR A 14 0.96 -9.74 15.39
C THR A 14 1.77 -10.16 14.18
N ARG A 15 3.08 -10.31 14.36
CA ARG A 15 4.01 -10.91 13.41
C ARG A 15 3.79 -12.42 13.34
N ALA A 16 4.40 -13.08 12.36
CA ALA A 16 4.30 -14.53 12.20
C ALA A 16 4.83 -15.32 13.41
N ASP A 17 5.76 -14.77 14.17
CA ASP A 17 6.32 -15.33 15.40
C ASP A 17 5.47 -15.04 16.66
N GLY A 18 4.33 -14.36 16.50
CA GLY A 18 3.45 -13.97 17.59
C GLY A 18 3.86 -12.69 18.32
N SER A 19 5.01 -12.08 18.00
CA SER A 19 5.44 -10.81 18.58
C SER A 19 4.60 -9.64 18.10
N PRO A 20 4.55 -8.51 18.85
CA PRO A 20 3.87 -7.30 18.39
C PRO A 20 4.43 -6.78 17.08
N VAL A 21 3.54 -6.22 16.21
CA VAL A 21 3.96 -5.48 15.02
C VAL A 21 4.74 -4.24 15.44
N ARG A 22 5.89 -4.01 14.81
CA ARG A 22 6.74 -2.83 15.04
C ARG A 22 6.36 -1.70 14.10
N VAL A 23 6.02 -0.55 14.68
CA VAL A 23 5.64 0.66 13.96
C VAL A 23 6.65 1.76 14.23
N LEU A 24 7.14 2.40 13.18
CA LEU A 24 7.92 3.63 13.30
C LEU A 24 7.01 4.82 12.98
N VAL A 25 6.88 5.76 13.92
CA VAL A 25 6.15 7.03 13.74
C VAL A 25 7.17 8.15 13.55
N VAL A 26 7.01 8.92 12.49
CA VAL A 26 7.90 10.02 12.11
C VAL A 26 7.06 11.27 11.86
N ASP A 27 7.10 12.22 12.77
CA ASP A 27 6.38 13.50 12.66
C ASP A 27 7.08 14.51 13.59
N ASP A 28 7.31 15.73 13.14
CA ASP A 28 8.04 16.76 13.90
C ASP A 28 7.19 17.42 14.99
N GLU A 29 5.88 17.13 15.05
CA GLU A 29 4.98 17.61 16.07
C GLU A 29 4.94 16.64 17.29
N PRO A 30 5.58 16.97 18.43
CA PRO A 30 5.71 16.03 19.55
C PRO A 30 4.38 15.57 20.12
N ASN A 31 3.38 16.46 20.19
CA ASN A 31 2.05 16.12 20.73
C ASN A 31 1.32 15.11 19.84
N LEU A 32 1.41 15.26 18.52
CA LEU A 32 0.81 14.33 17.57
C LEU A 32 1.53 12.98 17.60
N THR A 33 2.86 13.00 17.65
CA THR A 33 3.70 11.80 17.76
C THR A 33 3.41 11.02 19.04
N GLU A 34 3.23 11.68 20.18
CA GLU A 34 2.85 11.06 21.45
C GLU A 34 1.44 10.47 21.39
N LEU A 35 0.48 11.20 20.82
CA LEU A 35 -0.90 10.75 20.64
C LEU A 35 -0.98 9.50 19.77
N LEU A 36 -0.32 9.49 18.61
CA LEU A 36 -0.25 8.34 17.72
C LEU A 36 0.43 7.15 18.40
N THR A 37 1.56 7.38 19.07
CA THR A 37 2.29 6.35 19.82
C THR A 37 1.40 5.69 20.87
N SER A 38 0.69 6.48 21.65
CA SER A 38 -0.21 5.98 22.71
C SER A 38 -1.37 5.17 22.13
N ALA A 39 -2.01 5.67 21.07
CA ALA A 39 -3.11 4.99 20.40
C ALA A 39 -2.67 3.65 19.78
N LEU A 40 -1.54 3.61 19.10
CA LEU A 40 -1.03 2.39 18.46
C LEU A 40 -0.55 1.35 19.49
N ARG A 41 0.00 1.79 20.62
CA ARG A 41 0.34 0.88 21.75
C ARG A 41 -0.90 0.27 22.40
N LEU A 42 -1.99 1.02 22.52
CA LEU A 42 -3.28 0.46 22.99
C LEU A 42 -3.82 -0.62 22.04
N GLU A 43 -3.55 -0.49 20.74
CA GLU A 43 -3.85 -1.50 19.73
C GLU A 43 -2.90 -2.73 19.77
N GLY A 44 -1.92 -2.75 20.68
CA GLY A 44 -1.00 -3.86 20.89
C GLY A 44 0.22 -3.84 19.98
N MET A 45 0.55 -2.71 19.36
CA MET A 45 1.74 -2.54 18.53
C MET A 45 2.94 -2.07 19.35
N ASP A 46 4.15 -2.44 18.93
CA ASP A 46 5.39 -1.90 19.46
C ASP A 46 5.79 -0.65 18.65
N VAL A 47 5.88 0.50 19.30
CA VAL A 47 5.99 1.79 18.62
C VAL A 47 7.27 2.51 19.00
N THR A 48 8.09 2.79 18.01
CA THR A 48 9.21 3.73 18.07
C THR A 48 8.80 5.04 17.42
N ALA A 49 9.16 6.18 18.04
CA ALA A 49 8.84 7.50 17.52
C ALA A 49 10.10 8.34 17.36
N VAL A 50 10.17 9.09 16.25
CA VAL A 50 11.26 10.03 15.94
C VAL A 50 10.68 11.29 15.32
N LEU A 51 11.41 12.42 15.41
CA LEU A 51 10.90 13.75 15.06
C LEU A 51 11.52 14.32 13.76
N ASP A 52 12.40 13.59 13.10
CA ASP A 52 13.11 14.06 11.91
C ASP A 52 13.44 12.91 10.95
N GLY A 53 13.70 13.25 9.68
CA GLY A 53 13.97 12.29 8.63
C GLY A 53 15.29 11.55 8.79
N ALA A 54 16.34 12.21 9.29
CA ALA A 54 17.63 11.56 9.52
C ALA A 54 17.53 10.49 10.62
N SER A 55 16.77 10.76 11.67
CA SER A 55 16.45 9.79 12.73
C SER A 55 15.58 8.65 12.20
N ALA A 56 14.63 8.93 11.29
CA ALA A 56 13.81 7.92 10.65
C ALA A 56 14.66 6.91 9.85
N LEU A 57 15.59 7.40 9.04
CA LEU A 57 16.50 6.55 8.25
C LEU A 57 17.38 5.66 9.13
N ARG A 58 17.82 6.15 10.31
CA ARG A 58 18.55 5.34 11.29
C ARG A 58 17.63 4.30 11.92
N ALA A 59 16.46 4.73 12.40
CA ALA A 59 15.52 3.86 13.09
C ALA A 59 15.05 2.68 12.22
N VAL A 60 14.84 2.88 10.91
CA VAL A 60 14.48 1.79 9.99
C VAL A 60 15.58 0.72 9.96
N ARG A 61 16.86 1.11 9.89
CA ARG A 61 17.98 0.16 9.89
C ARG A 61 18.14 -0.57 11.21
N ASP A 62 17.97 0.16 12.34
CA ASP A 62 18.26 -0.36 13.67
C ASP A 62 17.13 -1.25 14.21
N SER A 63 15.87 -0.88 13.95
CA SER A 63 14.70 -1.57 14.51
C SER A 63 13.94 -2.45 13.52
N ALA A 64 14.24 -2.35 12.23
CA ALA A 64 13.54 -3.07 11.14
C ALA A 64 12.01 -3.06 11.35
N PRO A 65 11.34 -1.91 11.27
CA PRO A 65 9.89 -1.80 11.50
C PRO A 65 9.11 -2.56 10.44
N ASP A 66 7.91 -3.00 10.80
CA ASP A 66 6.99 -3.66 9.87
C ASP A 66 6.22 -2.66 9.03
N ILE A 67 6.09 -1.41 9.53
CA ILE A 67 5.41 -0.30 8.86
C ILE A 67 5.91 1.04 9.39
N VAL A 68 5.92 2.06 8.53
CA VAL A 68 6.28 3.44 8.88
C VAL A 68 5.08 4.35 8.69
N VAL A 69 4.78 5.17 9.68
CA VAL A 69 3.90 6.34 9.58
C VAL A 69 4.80 7.56 9.43
N LEU A 70 4.68 8.29 8.33
CA LEU A 70 5.65 9.30 7.94
C LEU A 70 4.98 10.61 7.55
N ASP A 71 5.28 11.68 8.27
CA ASP A 71 4.89 13.01 7.80
C ASP A 71 5.68 13.40 6.56
N ILE A 72 5.01 14.07 5.65
CA ILE A 72 5.66 14.64 4.46
C ILE A 72 6.51 15.84 4.84
N MET A 73 6.04 16.67 5.78
CA MET A 73 6.73 17.90 6.16
C MET A 73 7.58 17.70 7.42
N LEU A 74 8.85 17.36 7.24
CA LEU A 74 9.80 17.22 8.34
C LEU A 74 10.81 18.38 8.33
N PRO A 75 11.43 18.72 9.47
CA PRO A 75 12.26 19.92 9.59
C PRO A 75 13.61 19.86 8.85
N ASP A 76 14.13 18.65 8.63
CA ASP A 76 15.46 18.42 8.05
C ASP A 76 15.40 17.96 6.59
N MET A 77 14.36 17.24 6.21
CA MET A 77 14.16 16.79 4.83
C MET A 77 12.69 16.41 4.60
N ASP A 78 12.22 16.54 3.37
CA ASP A 78 10.90 16.09 2.94
C ASP A 78 10.74 14.56 3.15
N GLY A 79 9.59 14.14 3.66
CA GLY A 79 9.24 12.73 3.85
C GLY A 79 9.31 11.90 2.56
N LEU A 80 9.10 12.52 1.39
CA LEU A 80 9.30 11.86 0.10
C LEU A 80 10.78 11.56 -0.16
N THR A 81 11.67 12.44 0.29
CA THR A 81 13.12 12.21 0.25
C THR A 81 13.52 11.07 1.19
N VAL A 82 12.91 10.99 2.39
CA VAL A 82 13.11 9.85 3.30
C VAL A 82 12.71 8.54 2.59
N LEU A 83 11.52 8.49 2.01
CA LEU A 83 11.04 7.31 1.27
C LEU A 83 11.98 6.94 0.12
N SER A 84 12.40 7.91 -0.71
CA SER A 84 13.32 7.67 -1.83
C SER A 84 14.61 7.00 -1.35
N ARG A 85 15.22 7.55 -0.29
CA ARG A 85 16.44 6.97 0.29
C ARG A 85 16.23 5.57 0.86
N LEU A 86 15.07 5.29 1.49
CA LEU A 86 14.74 3.94 1.94
C LEU A 86 14.67 2.97 0.74
N ARG A 87 14.02 3.36 -0.33
CA ARG A 87 13.91 2.53 -1.55
C ARG A 87 15.25 2.33 -2.26
N GLU A 88 16.09 3.34 -2.31
CA GLU A 88 17.46 3.25 -2.86
C GLU A 88 18.35 2.26 -2.08
N HIS A 89 18.11 2.12 -0.76
CA HIS A 89 18.80 1.13 0.08
C HIS A 89 18.13 -0.25 0.07
N GLY A 90 17.13 -0.48 -0.79
CA GLY A 90 16.43 -1.77 -0.90
C GLY A 90 15.36 -2.01 0.17
N GLU A 91 15.10 -1.04 1.05
CA GLU A 91 14.08 -1.16 2.09
C GLU A 91 12.69 -1.12 1.49
N ARG A 92 11.93 -2.20 1.67
CA ARG A 92 10.55 -2.36 1.15
C ARG A 92 9.49 -2.25 2.26
N VAL A 93 9.82 -1.59 3.37
CA VAL A 93 8.87 -1.37 4.46
C VAL A 93 7.68 -0.54 3.95
N PRO A 94 6.43 -0.93 4.24
CA PRO A 94 5.25 -0.15 3.90
C PRO A 94 5.28 1.22 4.57
N VAL A 95 4.85 2.26 3.84
CA VAL A 95 4.83 3.64 4.33
C VAL A 95 3.42 4.22 4.19
N LEU A 96 2.84 4.61 5.33
CA LEU A 96 1.63 5.42 5.42
C LEU A 96 2.03 6.88 5.59
N PHE A 97 1.73 7.72 4.60
CA PHE A 97 2.00 9.15 4.71
C PHE A 97 0.93 9.89 5.53
N LEU A 98 1.39 10.83 6.36
CA LEU A 98 0.55 11.89 6.91
C LEU A 98 0.78 13.15 6.06
N THR A 99 -0.29 13.83 5.62
CA THR A 99 -0.18 14.98 4.71
C THR A 99 -1.21 16.05 5.01
N ALA A 100 -0.87 17.32 4.78
CA ALA A 100 -1.83 18.43 4.85
C ALA A 100 -2.87 18.31 3.73
N ARG A 101 -4.09 18.83 3.99
CA ARG A 101 -5.24 18.72 3.08
C ARG A 101 -5.02 19.37 1.71
N ASP A 102 -4.18 20.38 1.63
CA ASP A 102 -3.97 21.17 0.42
C ASP A 102 -2.90 20.62 -0.53
N ALA A 103 -2.19 19.57 -0.11
CA ALA A 103 -1.10 18.95 -0.86
C ALA A 103 -1.58 17.83 -1.80
N VAL A 104 -2.57 18.08 -2.67
CA VAL A 104 -3.02 17.08 -3.68
C VAL A 104 -1.87 16.69 -4.60
N GLU A 105 -1.01 17.65 -4.97
CA GLU A 105 0.18 17.38 -5.79
C GLU A 105 1.22 16.54 -5.04
N ASP A 106 1.39 16.75 -3.74
CA ASP A 106 2.35 15.99 -2.92
C ASP A 106 1.84 14.57 -2.64
N ARG A 107 0.52 14.36 -2.56
CA ARG A 107 -0.07 13.01 -2.53
C ARG A 107 0.26 12.22 -3.79
N VAL A 108 0.15 12.83 -4.95
CA VAL A 108 0.50 12.21 -6.23
C VAL A 108 1.99 11.91 -6.28
N LYS A 109 2.84 12.83 -5.83
CA LYS A 109 4.30 12.64 -5.76
C LYS A 109 4.67 11.52 -4.76
N GLY A 110 4.07 11.51 -3.56
CA GLY A 110 4.33 10.50 -2.53
C GLY A 110 4.00 9.09 -2.96
N LEU A 111 2.83 8.89 -3.55
CA LEU A 111 2.42 7.61 -4.10
C LEU A 111 3.26 7.23 -5.34
N THR A 112 3.68 8.21 -6.15
CA THR A 112 4.58 8.00 -7.30
C THR A 112 5.99 7.60 -6.85
N ALA A 113 6.44 8.11 -5.70
CA ALA A 113 7.74 7.77 -5.11
C ALA A 113 7.77 6.41 -4.40
N GLY A 114 6.63 5.71 -4.30
CA GLY A 114 6.55 4.37 -3.71
C GLY A 114 5.93 4.30 -2.32
N GLY A 115 5.17 5.32 -1.89
CA GLY A 115 4.31 5.26 -0.71
C GLY A 115 3.13 4.31 -0.91
N ASP A 116 2.69 3.66 0.15
CA ASP A 116 1.69 2.59 0.07
C ASP A 116 0.26 3.10 0.35
N ASP A 117 0.12 4.14 1.16
CA ASP A 117 -1.16 4.82 1.44
C ASP A 117 -0.89 6.20 2.05
N TYR A 118 -1.95 7.00 2.27
CA TYR A 118 -1.86 8.31 2.91
C TYR A 118 -3.09 8.62 3.76
N VAL A 119 -2.91 9.51 4.74
CA VAL A 119 -3.96 10.10 5.58
C VAL A 119 -3.82 11.61 5.55
N THR A 120 -4.92 12.33 5.38
CA THR A 120 -4.90 13.78 5.34
C THR A 120 -5.17 14.37 6.73
N LYS A 121 -4.30 15.29 7.18
CA LYS A 121 -4.53 16.09 8.39
C LYS A 121 -5.66 17.14 8.13
N PRO A 122 -6.65 17.30 9.04
CA PRO A 122 -6.83 16.57 10.27
C PRO A 122 -7.48 15.20 10.04
N PHE A 123 -7.07 14.19 10.82
CA PHE A 123 -7.54 12.82 10.74
C PHE A 123 -8.06 12.31 12.10
N SER A 124 -8.82 11.23 12.10
CA SER A 124 -9.12 10.47 13.31
C SER A 124 -8.07 9.39 13.57
N LEU A 125 -7.87 9.03 14.84
CA LEU A 125 -6.97 7.92 15.19
C LEU A 125 -7.47 6.59 14.62
N GLU A 126 -8.79 6.40 14.58
CA GLU A 126 -9.42 5.23 14.01
C GLU A 126 -9.09 5.07 12.53
N GLU A 127 -9.03 6.17 11.77
CA GLU A 127 -8.63 6.15 10.36
C GLU A 127 -7.18 5.67 10.19
N VAL A 128 -6.25 6.22 10.97
CA VAL A 128 -4.84 5.80 10.94
C VAL A 128 -4.71 4.32 11.29
N VAL A 129 -5.33 3.87 12.38
CA VAL A 129 -5.31 2.46 12.80
C VAL A 129 -5.90 1.54 11.73
N ALA A 130 -7.04 1.92 11.13
CA ALA A 130 -7.68 1.11 10.08
C ALA A 130 -6.78 0.96 8.85
N ARG A 131 -6.10 2.04 8.42
CA ARG A 131 -5.18 2.02 7.28
C ARG A 131 -3.92 1.20 7.58
N LEU A 132 -3.32 1.38 8.77
CA LEU A 132 -2.19 0.57 9.21
C LEU A 132 -2.52 -0.93 9.23
N ARG A 133 -3.67 -1.30 9.81
CA ARG A 133 -4.13 -2.69 9.78
C ARG A 133 -4.36 -3.21 8.36
N GLY A 134 -4.85 -2.37 7.46
CA GLY A 134 -5.01 -2.68 6.04
C GLY A 134 -3.67 -2.99 5.36
N LEU A 135 -2.65 -2.17 5.59
CA LEU A 135 -1.31 -2.35 5.05
C LEU A 135 -0.63 -3.60 5.62
N LEU A 136 -0.72 -3.82 6.94
CA LEU A 136 -0.14 -4.99 7.62
C LEU A 136 -0.78 -6.30 7.17
N ARG A 137 -2.12 -6.33 7.00
CA ARG A 137 -2.82 -7.51 6.49
C ARG A 137 -2.40 -7.86 5.08
N ARG A 138 -2.18 -6.86 4.22
CA ARG A 138 -1.68 -7.05 2.86
C ARG A 138 -0.33 -7.78 2.87
N ARG A 139 0.59 -7.38 3.76
CA ARG A 139 1.88 -8.05 3.94
C ARG A 139 1.75 -9.46 4.55
N GLY A 140 0.84 -9.66 5.52
CA GLY A 140 0.62 -10.95 6.18
C GLY A 140 -0.19 -11.95 5.36
N ALA A 141 -1.13 -11.48 4.52
CA ALA A 141 -1.91 -12.36 3.64
C ALA A 141 -1.05 -13.00 2.54
N ALA A 142 0.05 -12.36 2.15
CA ALA A 142 1.04 -12.93 1.27
C ALA A 142 1.77 -14.13 1.89
N ALA A 143 2.03 -14.08 3.21
CA ALA A 143 2.71 -15.18 3.92
C ALA A 143 1.80 -16.41 4.19
N GLN A 144 0.49 -16.30 3.97
CA GLN A 144 -0.48 -17.37 4.27
C GLN A 144 -1.18 -17.96 3.05
N SER A 145 -0.96 -17.43 1.86
CA SER A 145 -1.57 -17.91 0.62
C SER A 145 -0.62 -18.90 -0.08
N GLY A 146 -0.47 -20.09 0.46
CA GLY A 146 0.28 -21.17 -0.19
C GLY A 146 -0.40 -21.62 -1.49
N ASN A 147 -0.33 -20.82 -2.54
CA ASN A 147 -0.86 -21.15 -3.85
C ASN A 147 -0.06 -20.52 -4.99
N GLY A 148 1.22 -20.82 -5.05
CA GLY A 148 1.96 -20.76 -6.31
C GLY A 148 1.99 -19.42 -7.05
N VAL A 149 2.69 -19.43 -8.14
CA VAL A 149 2.84 -18.29 -9.05
C VAL A 149 1.56 -18.10 -9.87
N LEU A 150 0.93 -16.91 -9.76
CA LEU A 150 -0.12 -16.49 -10.69
C LEU A 150 0.51 -16.12 -12.02
N SER A 151 -0.09 -16.56 -13.13
CA SER A 151 0.41 -16.22 -14.47
C SER A 151 -0.73 -15.81 -15.40
N VAL A 152 -0.55 -14.70 -16.11
CA VAL A 152 -1.46 -14.20 -17.13
C VAL A 152 -0.65 -13.66 -18.31
N GLY A 153 -0.62 -14.41 -19.41
CA GLY A 153 0.29 -14.11 -20.51
C GLY A 153 1.75 -14.23 -20.08
N ASP A 154 2.52 -13.17 -20.28
CA ASP A 154 3.93 -13.05 -19.89
C ASP A 154 4.13 -12.36 -18.52
N LEU A 155 3.04 -12.07 -17.81
CA LEU A 155 3.06 -11.51 -16.46
C LEU A 155 2.93 -12.62 -15.43
N ALA A 156 3.88 -12.69 -14.50
CA ALA A 156 3.92 -13.64 -13.40
C ALA A 156 4.01 -12.91 -12.06
N LEU A 157 3.34 -13.43 -11.04
CA LEU A 157 3.35 -12.90 -9.68
C LEU A 157 3.45 -14.06 -8.70
N ASP A 158 4.52 -14.10 -7.92
CA ASP A 158 4.67 -15.02 -6.80
C ASP A 158 4.09 -14.38 -5.54
N GLU A 159 3.03 -15.02 -5.02
CA GLU A 159 2.31 -14.50 -3.85
C GLU A 159 3.11 -14.70 -2.56
N ASP A 160 3.96 -15.74 -2.50
CA ASP A 160 4.75 -16.09 -1.32
C ASP A 160 6.05 -15.28 -1.27
N ALA A 161 6.76 -15.16 -2.39
CA ALA A 161 7.97 -14.36 -2.49
C ALA A 161 7.70 -12.84 -2.59
N HIS A 162 6.47 -12.41 -2.88
CA HIS A 162 6.12 -11.00 -3.16
C HIS A 162 6.86 -10.44 -4.37
N GLU A 163 7.09 -11.25 -5.36
CA GLU A 163 7.85 -10.91 -6.56
C GLU A 163 6.94 -10.90 -7.78
N VAL A 164 7.26 -10.03 -8.72
CA VAL A 164 6.51 -9.86 -9.97
C VAL A 164 7.48 -9.80 -11.13
N TRP A 165 7.16 -10.51 -12.20
CA TRP A 165 7.94 -10.51 -13.44
C TRP A 165 7.04 -10.26 -14.64
N ARG A 166 7.57 -9.56 -15.63
CA ARG A 166 6.95 -9.43 -16.94
C ARG A 166 7.95 -9.81 -18.03
N ALA A 167 7.62 -10.82 -18.83
CA ALA A 167 8.54 -11.38 -19.83
C ALA A 167 9.91 -11.75 -19.25
N GLY A 168 9.96 -12.26 -18.02
CA GLY A 168 11.18 -12.65 -17.30
C GLY A 168 11.95 -11.52 -16.63
N GLU A 169 11.55 -10.26 -16.79
CA GLU A 169 12.15 -9.12 -16.08
C GLU A 169 11.40 -8.83 -14.78
N GLU A 170 12.13 -8.69 -13.68
CA GLU A 170 11.57 -8.36 -12.37
C GLU A 170 11.00 -6.93 -12.35
N ILE A 171 9.81 -6.79 -11.77
CA ILE A 171 9.12 -5.51 -11.58
C ILE A 171 8.93 -5.24 -10.10
N HIS A 172 9.50 -4.15 -9.62
CA HIS A 172 9.35 -3.74 -8.24
C HIS A 172 8.04 -2.98 -8.02
N LEU A 173 7.17 -3.56 -7.19
CA LEU A 173 5.89 -2.96 -6.78
C LEU A 173 5.91 -2.59 -5.30
N THR A 174 5.15 -1.56 -4.94
CA THR A 174 4.81 -1.29 -3.54
C THR A 174 3.79 -2.31 -3.05
N ALA A 175 3.57 -2.40 -1.73
CA ALA A 175 2.61 -3.34 -1.16
C ALA A 175 1.19 -3.15 -1.73
N THR A 176 0.75 -1.91 -1.94
CA THR A 176 -0.58 -1.63 -2.51
C THR A 176 -0.67 -1.91 -4.00
N GLU A 177 0.37 -1.59 -4.77
CA GLU A 177 0.45 -1.96 -6.19
C GLU A 177 0.44 -3.48 -6.37
N PHE A 178 1.18 -4.20 -5.53
CA PHE A 178 1.21 -5.66 -5.53
C PHE A 178 -0.18 -6.24 -5.26
N GLU A 179 -0.88 -5.78 -4.23
CA GLU A 179 -2.23 -6.23 -3.89
C GLU A 179 -3.25 -5.92 -4.99
N LEU A 180 -3.17 -4.74 -5.60
CA LEU A 180 -4.01 -4.39 -6.74
C LEU A 180 -3.74 -5.33 -7.92
N LEU A 181 -2.46 -5.56 -8.25
CA LEU A 181 -2.09 -6.48 -9.32
C LEU A 181 -2.54 -7.90 -9.02
N ARG A 182 -2.30 -8.39 -7.81
CA ARG A 182 -2.74 -9.72 -7.35
C ARG A 182 -4.25 -9.89 -7.51
N TYR A 183 -5.03 -8.90 -7.08
CA TYR A 183 -6.48 -8.94 -7.20
C TYR A 183 -6.93 -8.94 -8.67
N LEU A 184 -6.31 -8.15 -9.53
CA LEU A 184 -6.58 -8.14 -10.97
C LEU A 184 -6.21 -9.48 -11.62
N MET A 185 -5.06 -10.09 -11.27
CA MET A 185 -4.61 -11.37 -11.82
C MET A 185 -5.49 -12.53 -11.37
N ARG A 186 -5.90 -12.58 -10.09
CA ARG A 186 -6.86 -13.59 -9.59
C ARG A 186 -8.23 -13.50 -10.26
N ASN A 187 -8.58 -12.35 -10.82
CA ASN A 187 -9.78 -12.10 -11.58
C ASN A 187 -9.49 -11.81 -13.07
N ALA A 188 -8.44 -12.42 -13.60
CA ALA A 188 -8.06 -12.21 -14.99
C ALA A 188 -9.23 -12.46 -15.95
N ARG A 189 -9.33 -11.60 -16.98
CA ARG A 189 -10.42 -11.60 -17.99
C ARG A 189 -11.81 -11.23 -17.47
N ARG A 190 -11.95 -10.91 -16.18
CA ARG A 190 -13.21 -10.39 -15.60
C ARG A 190 -13.10 -8.88 -15.42
N VAL A 191 -14.17 -8.18 -15.74
CA VAL A 191 -14.27 -6.74 -15.51
C VAL A 191 -14.56 -6.52 -14.03
N LEU A 192 -13.73 -5.71 -13.37
CA LEU A 192 -13.89 -5.30 -11.99
C LEU A 192 -14.27 -3.84 -11.94
N SER A 193 -15.36 -3.51 -11.25
CA SER A 193 -15.75 -2.13 -11.03
C SER A 193 -14.78 -1.43 -10.07
N LYS A 194 -14.71 -0.09 -10.13
CA LYS A 194 -13.90 0.70 -9.18
C LYS A 194 -14.29 0.43 -7.74
N ALA A 195 -15.59 0.25 -7.46
CA ALA A 195 -16.08 -0.05 -6.11
C ALA A 195 -15.57 -1.41 -5.62
N GLN A 196 -15.61 -2.46 -6.46
CA GLN A 196 -15.08 -3.77 -6.10
C GLN A 196 -13.57 -3.75 -5.84
N ILE A 197 -12.82 -3.01 -6.66
CA ILE A 197 -11.37 -2.85 -6.48
C ILE A 197 -11.08 -2.08 -5.18
N LEU A 198 -11.80 -0.99 -4.94
CA LEU A 198 -11.66 -0.16 -3.75
C LEU A 198 -11.93 -0.97 -2.48
N ASP A 199 -13.07 -1.67 -2.43
CA ASP A 199 -13.46 -2.50 -1.30
C ASP A 199 -12.43 -3.60 -1.02
N ARG A 200 -11.94 -4.28 -2.06
CA ARG A 200 -11.03 -5.42 -1.89
C ARG A 200 -9.60 -5.02 -1.54
N VAL A 201 -9.08 -3.96 -2.17
CA VAL A 201 -7.69 -3.55 -2.01
C VAL A 201 -7.52 -2.58 -0.84
N TRP A 202 -8.46 -1.67 -0.64
CA TRP A 202 -8.36 -0.65 0.42
C TRP A 202 -9.26 -0.92 1.64
N ASN A 203 -10.30 -1.77 1.49
CA ASN A 203 -11.11 -2.32 2.58
C ASN A 203 -11.61 -1.26 3.58
N TYR A 204 -12.30 -0.23 3.13
CA TYR A 204 -13.24 0.62 3.88
C TYR A 204 -13.68 1.88 3.11
N ASP A 205 -14.70 2.53 3.64
CA ASP A 205 -15.38 3.73 3.17
C ASP A 205 -14.42 4.89 2.88
N PHE A 206 -13.89 4.91 1.66
CA PHE A 206 -13.03 6.00 1.17
C PHE A 206 -13.84 7.24 0.83
N GLY A 207 -14.81 7.66 1.65
CA GLY A 207 -15.50 8.95 1.59
C GLY A 207 -15.50 9.68 0.23
N GLY A 208 -15.80 8.96 -0.89
CA GLY A 208 -15.88 9.57 -2.22
C GLY A 208 -14.58 9.64 -3.05
N GLN A 209 -13.45 9.08 -2.62
CA GLN A 209 -12.19 9.14 -3.39
C GLN A 209 -12.03 7.98 -4.39
N ALA A 210 -12.99 7.81 -5.29
CA ALA A 210 -12.91 6.81 -6.38
C ALA A 210 -11.67 7.00 -7.28
N ASN A 211 -11.02 8.15 -7.22
CA ASN A 211 -9.84 8.49 -8.03
C ASN A 211 -8.57 7.73 -7.62
N ILE A 212 -8.52 7.14 -6.41
CA ILE A 212 -7.35 6.38 -5.96
C ILE A 212 -7.12 5.13 -6.82
N VAL A 213 -8.20 4.45 -7.23
CA VAL A 213 -8.11 3.28 -8.12
C VAL A 213 -7.50 3.67 -9.46
N GLU A 214 -7.92 4.80 -10.03
CA GLU A 214 -7.38 5.32 -11.31
C GLU A 214 -5.88 5.61 -11.19
N LEU A 215 -5.48 6.22 -10.08
CA LEU A 215 -4.10 6.57 -9.81
C LEU A 215 -3.21 5.31 -9.73
N TYR A 216 -3.60 4.31 -8.92
CA TYR A 216 -2.81 3.08 -8.78
C TYR A 216 -2.84 2.21 -10.05
N VAL A 217 -3.92 2.20 -10.80
CA VAL A 217 -3.94 1.58 -12.14
C VAL A 217 -2.96 2.28 -13.08
N SER A 218 -2.86 3.61 -13.02
CA SER A 218 -1.87 4.37 -13.79
C SER A 218 -0.44 4.01 -13.39
N TYR A 219 -0.16 3.83 -12.09
CA TYR A 219 1.16 3.41 -11.60
C TYR A 219 1.52 2.00 -12.04
N LEU A 220 0.60 1.06 -11.91
CA LEU A 220 0.81 -0.30 -12.41
C LEU A 220 1.12 -0.31 -13.91
N ARG A 221 0.33 0.38 -14.72
CA ARG A 221 0.57 0.47 -16.17
C ARG A 221 1.97 0.98 -16.49
N ARG A 222 2.43 2.03 -15.80
CA ARG A 222 3.79 2.55 -16.03
C ARG A 222 4.89 1.54 -15.72
N LYS A 223 4.64 0.60 -14.80
CA LYS A 223 5.60 -0.42 -14.40
C LYS A 223 5.49 -1.69 -15.24
N ILE A 224 4.29 -2.23 -15.38
CA ILE A 224 4.09 -3.51 -16.06
C ILE A 224 3.93 -3.39 -17.58
N ASP A 225 3.45 -2.26 -18.10
CA ASP A 225 3.20 -2.06 -19.53
C ASP A 225 4.31 -1.24 -20.22
N LYS A 226 5.40 -0.88 -19.50
CA LYS A 226 6.48 -0.05 -20.04
C LYS A 226 7.16 -0.73 -21.24
N GLY A 227 6.97 -0.14 -22.43
CA GLY A 227 7.56 -0.68 -23.68
C GLY A 227 6.97 -2.03 -24.13
N ARG A 228 5.80 -2.40 -23.62
CA ARG A 228 5.11 -3.66 -23.92
C ARG A 228 3.63 -3.43 -24.20
N GLU A 229 2.98 -4.47 -24.74
CA GLU A 229 1.54 -4.46 -24.92
C GLU A 229 0.78 -4.32 -23.59
N PRO A 230 -0.27 -3.47 -23.54
CA PRO A 230 -1.04 -3.25 -22.33
C PRO A 230 -1.70 -4.52 -21.81
N MET A 231 -1.62 -4.76 -20.49
CA MET A 231 -2.33 -5.85 -19.81
C MET A 231 -3.57 -5.37 -19.08
N ILE A 232 -3.56 -4.13 -18.57
CA ILE A 232 -4.70 -3.57 -17.86
C ILE A 232 -5.48 -2.68 -18.81
N HIS A 233 -6.73 -3.05 -19.11
CA HIS A 233 -7.62 -2.31 -19.99
C HIS A 233 -8.71 -1.60 -19.21
N THR A 234 -9.08 -0.38 -19.65
CA THR A 234 -10.20 0.38 -19.08
C THR A 234 -11.45 0.16 -19.91
N LEU A 235 -12.52 -0.26 -19.26
CA LEU A 235 -13.87 -0.21 -19.84
C LEU A 235 -14.56 1.05 -19.30
N ARG A 236 -14.71 2.06 -20.15
CA ARG A 236 -15.28 3.36 -19.77
C ARG A 236 -16.64 3.17 -19.11
N GLY A 237 -16.86 3.81 -17.97
CA GLY A 237 -18.09 3.74 -17.19
C GLY A 237 -18.31 2.42 -16.44
N VAL A 238 -17.48 1.37 -16.63
CA VAL A 238 -17.65 0.05 -16.01
C VAL A 238 -16.52 -0.26 -15.01
N GLY A 239 -15.24 -0.20 -15.45
CA GLY A 239 -14.12 -0.56 -14.59
C GLY A 239 -12.87 -0.98 -15.36
N TYR A 240 -12.14 -1.93 -14.79
CA TYR A 240 -10.87 -2.41 -15.31
C TYR A 240 -10.86 -3.92 -15.49
N VAL A 241 -10.09 -4.39 -16.46
CA VAL A 241 -9.86 -5.81 -16.70
C VAL A 241 -8.39 -6.05 -17.01
N LEU A 242 -7.81 -7.10 -16.41
CA LEU A 242 -6.47 -7.57 -16.72
C LEU A 242 -6.57 -8.74 -17.69
N ARG A 243 -5.95 -8.59 -18.87
CA ARG A 243 -5.86 -9.64 -19.88
C ARG A 243 -4.73 -9.32 -20.85
N PRO A 244 -4.09 -10.32 -21.48
CA PRO A 244 -3.20 -10.07 -22.61
C PRO A 244 -3.94 -9.37 -23.74
N THR A 245 -3.26 -8.46 -24.46
CA THR A 245 -3.78 -7.95 -25.73
C THR A 245 -3.90 -9.14 -26.68
N GLN A 246 -5.08 -9.38 -27.23
CA GLN A 246 -5.24 -10.40 -28.26
C GLN A 246 -4.48 -9.91 -29.49
N VAL A 247 -3.38 -10.58 -29.81
CA VAL A 247 -2.81 -10.48 -31.16
C VAL A 247 -3.86 -11.09 -32.07
N THR A 248 -4.60 -10.27 -32.78
CA THR A 248 -5.44 -10.73 -33.89
C THR A 248 -4.52 -11.35 -34.92
N ASP A 249 -4.66 -12.65 -35.11
CA ASP A 249 -3.91 -13.48 -36.07
C ASP A 249 -4.40 -13.13 -37.50
N GLU A 250 -4.37 -11.84 -37.89
CA GLU A 250 -4.72 -11.37 -39.23
C GLU A 250 -3.52 -11.30 -40.19
N ALA A 251 -2.38 -11.88 -39.82
CA ALA A 251 -1.19 -11.94 -40.67
C ALA A 251 -0.88 -13.35 -41.18
N ARG A 252 -1.87 -14.22 -41.31
CA ARG A 252 -1.75 -15.52 -42.02
C ARG A 252 -2.94 -15.74 -42.95
N ALA A 253 -3.02 -14.99 -43.98
CA ALA A 253 -3.79 -15.33 -45.17
C ALA A 253 -3.01 -14.89 -46.41
#